data_c00b44e9e8665bc53f8acb480cbe81dc
#
_entry.id   c00b44e9e8665bc53f8acb480cbe81dc
#
_cell.length_a   1.000
_cell.length_b   1.000
_cell.length_c   1.000
_cell.angle_alpha   90.00
_cell.angle_beta   90.00
_cell.angle_gamma   90.00
#
_symmetry.space_group_name_H-M   'P 1'
#
loop_
_entity.id
_entity.type
_entity.pdbx_description
1 polymer ?
#
loop_
_entity_poly.entity_id
_entity_poly.type
_entity_poly.pdbx_seq_one_letter_code
_entity_poly.pdbx_strand_id
1 'polypeptide(L)'
;MTDTSTLSPDIAALLKRDEAVLVAAVVQQHDSGDVLMVGWMDDEALRRTLTEGRVTFWSRSRQEYWRKGDTSGHVQWVKGVRLDCDGDALLVAVDQVGAACHTGTRTCFEAGGPVPAVVGDRPDPATDLTTNATTNPTTDPTAPAGGPA
;
A
#
# COMPACT_ATOMS: atom_id res chain seq x y z
N MET A 1 3.43 -31.61 -8.00
CA MET A 1 2.35 -31.09 -7.16
C MET A 1 2.89 -29.93 -6.34
N THR A 2 2.27 -28.79 -6.46
CA THR A 2 2.66 -27.66 -5.64
C THR A 2 2.06 -27.88 -4.25
N ASP A 3 2.91 -27.93 -3.24
CA ASP A 3 2.45 -27.99 -1.87
C ASP A 3 1.85 -26.64 -1.50
N THR A 4 0.55 -26.61 -1.26
CA THR A 4 -0.16 -25.38 -0.89
C THR A 4 -0.32 -25.23 0.63
N SER A 5 0.33 -26.09 1.40
CA SER A 5 0.24 -26.04 2.86
C SER A 5 1.04 -24.90 3.47
N THR A 6 2.02 -24.39 2.75
CA THR A 6 2.85 -23.26 3.19
C THR A 6 2.94 -22.22 2.07
N LEU A 7 3.34 -20.99 2.43
CA LEU A 7 3.59 -19.98 1.43
C LEU A 7 4.73 -20.41 0.52
N SER A 8 4.56 -20.19 -0.78
CA SER A 8 5.60 -20.50 -1.76
C SER A 8 6.94 -19.89 -1.36
N PRO A 9 8.04 -20.67 -1.37
CA PRO A 9 9.37 -20.13 -1.04
C PRO A 9 9.78 -18.95 -1.91
N ASP A 10 9.39 -18.94 -3.17
CA ASP A 10 9.70 -17.84 -4.08
C ASP A 10 9.04 -16.53 -3.64
N ILE A 11 7.79 -16.61 -3.19
CA ILE A 11 7.08 -15.45 -2.66
C ILE A 11 7.67 -15.06 -1.31
N ALA A 12 7.87 -16.03 -0.43
CA ALA A 12 8.40 -15.77 0.90
C ALA A 12 9.76 -15.06 0.86
N ALA A 13 10.59 -15.38 -0.12
CA ALA A 13 11.90 -14.77 -0.28
C ALA A 13 11.83 -13.28 -0.67
N LEU A 14 10.72 -12.84 -1.24
CA LEU A 14 10.54 -11.45 -1.65
C LEU A 14 10.04 -10.55 -0.53
N LEU A 15 9.56 -11.12 0.57
CA LEU A 15 8.93 -10.37 1.64
C LEU A 15 9.96 -9.80 2.61
N LYS A 16 9.82 -8.52 2.90
CA LYS A 16 10.57 -7.85 3.97
C LYS A 16 9.62 -7.65 5.15
N ARG A 17 9.69 -8.56 6.09
CA ARG A 17 8.81 -8.58 7.26
C ARG A 17 9.32 -7.62 8.33
N ASP A 18 8.40 -7.07 9.11
CA ASP A 18 8.75 -6.24 10.26
C ASP A 18 9.22 -7.11 11.45
N GLU A 19 9.46 -6.48 12.60
CA GLU A 19 9.91 -7.19 13.82
C GLU A 19 8.88 -8.21 14.32
N ALA A 20 7.62 -8.00 14.02
CA ALA A 20 6.55 -8.93 14.37
C ALA A 20 6.34 -10.03 13.32
N VAL A 21 7.21 -10.10 12.32
CA VAL A 21 7.14 -11.05 11.20
C VAL A 21 5.92 -10.81 10.32
N LEU A 22 5.52 -9.55 10.16
CA LEU A 22 4.36 -9.14 9.41
C LEU A 22 4.74 -8.21 8.25
N VAL A 23 3.88 -8.19 7.23
CA VAL A 23 3.89 -7.18 6.17
C VAL A 23 2.55 -6.45 6.18
N ALA A 24 2.58 -5.18 5.82
CA ALA A 24 1.35 -4.39 5.69
C ALA A 24 0.60 -4.84 4.43
N ALA A 25 -0.73 -4.85 4.52
CA ALA A 25 -1.60 -5.16 3.39
C ALA A 25 -2.59 -4.01 3.20
N VAL A 26 -2.43 -3.27 2.11
CA VAL A 26 -3.35 -2.22 1.70
C VAL A 26 -4.41 -2.86 0.83
N VAL A 27 -5.67 -2.72 1.21
CA VAL A 27 -6.79 -3.31 0.46
C VAL A 27 -7.49 -2.23 -0.35
N GLN A 28 -7.64 -2.48 -1.63
CA GLN A 28 -8.15 -1.52 -2.61
C GLN A 28 -9.25 -2.16 -3.44
N GLN A 29 -10.34 -1.43 -3.67
CA GLN A 29 -11.40 -1.90 -4.57
C GLN A 29 -10.87 -1.93 -6.00
N HIS A 30 -11.06 -3.06 -6.70
CA HIS A 30 -10.41 -3.33 -7.98
C HIS A 30 -10.92 -2.43 -9.13
N ASP A 31 -12.18 -2.03 -9.10
CA ASP A 31 -12.81 -1.29 -10.20
C ASP A 31 -12.85 0.22 -9.98
N SER A 32 -12.79 0.69 -8.76
CA SER A 32 -12.83 2.13 -8.45
C SER A 32 -11.47 2.70 -8.03
N GLY A 33 -10.58 1.86 -7.51
CA GLY A 33 -9.32 2.31 -6.94
C GLY A 33 -9.42 2.83 -5.51
N ASP A 34 -10.60 2.77 -4.90
CA ASP A 34 -10.77 3.24 -3.52
C ASP A 34 -9.96 2.40 -2.55
N VAL A 35 -9.21 3.05 -1.67
CA VAL A 35 -8.51 2.38 -0.59
C VAL A 35 -9.50 2.09 0.53
N LEU A 36 -9.67 0.82 0.87
CA LEU A 36 -10.70 0.35 1.78
C LEU A 36 -10.20 0.24 3.22
N MET A 37 -9.05 -0.34 3.41
CA MET A 37 -8.48 -0.57 4.73
C MET A 37 -7.02 -0.96 4.64
N VAL A 38 -6.36 -0.99 5.80
CA VAL A 38 -5.02 -1.56 5.95
C VAL A 38 -5.07 -2.60 7.05
N GLY A 39 -4.45 -3.74 6.80
CA GLY A 39 -4.27 -4.80 7.78
C GLY A 39 -2.86 -5.35 7.71
N TRP A 40 -2.62 -6.43 8.43
CA TRP A 40 -1.30 -7.08 8.47
C TRP A 40 -1.44 -8.55 8.16
N MET A 41 -0.41 -9.09 7.51
CA MET A 41 -0.35 -10.50 7.15
C MET A 41 1.00 -11.07 7.56
N ASP A 42 0.97 -12.25 8.19
CA ASP A 42 2.13 -13.13 8.24
C ASP A 42 2.11 -14.04 7.02
N ASP A 43 3.07 -14.94 6.91
CA ASP A 43 3.18 -15.86 5.77
C ASP A 43 1.92 -16.71 5.59
N GLU A 44 1.33 -17.15 6.68
CA GLU A 44 0.13 -18.00 6.62
C GLU A 44 -1.11 -17.20 6.18
N ALA A 45 -1.28 -15.98 6.68
CA ALA A 45 -2.38 -15.12 6.25
C ALA A 45 -2.28 -14.82 4.75
N LEU A 46 -1.07 -14.54 4.27
CA LEU A 46 -0.84 -14.32 2.84
C LEU A 46 -1.11 -15.60 2.04
N ARG A 47 -0.63 -16.75 2.51
CA ARG A 47 -0.90 -18.02 1.84
C ARG A 47 -2.41 -18.26 1.68
N ARG A 48 -3.17 -18.06 2.76
CA ARG A 48 -4.63 -18.22 2.71
C ARG A 48 -5.27 -17.25 1.73
N THR A 49 -4.84 -16.00 1.76
CA THR A 49 -5.34 -14.98 0.84
C THR A 49 -5.10 -15.38 -0.62
N LEU A 50 -3.91 -15.89 -0.92
CA LEU A 50 -3.53 -16.27 -2.29
C LEU A 50 -4.20 -17.55 -2.76
N THR A 51 -4.48 -18.50 -1.86
CA THR A 51 -4.99 -19.82 -2.23
C THR A 51 -6.49 -19.96 -2.08
N GLU A 52 -7.10 -19.22 -1.18
CA GLU A 52 -8.55 -19.29 -0.93
C GLU A 52 -9.35 -18.22 -1.67
N GLY A 53 -8.66 -17.18 -2.18
CA GLY A 53 -9.33 -16.09 -2.89
C GLY A 53 -10.09 -15.14 -1.98
N ARG A 54 -9.89 -15.23 -0.68
CA ARG A 54 -10.51 -14.37 0.33
C ARG A 54 -9.46 -13.77 1.21
N VAL A 55 -9.59 -12.46 1.49
CA VAL A 55 -8.59 -11.75 2.28
C VAL A 55 -8.59 -12.24 3.72
N THR A 56 -7.43 -12.67 4.18
CA THR A 56 -7.19 -13.11 5.55
C THR A 56 -6.05 -12.27 6.14
N PHE A 57 -6.24 -11.79 7.35
CA PHE A 57 -5.28 -10.99 8.08
C PHE A 57 -4.79 -11.71 9.32
N TRP A 58 -3.67 -11.22 9.86
CA TRP A 58 -3.27 -11.50 11.23
C TRP A 58 -3.67 -10.34 12.12
N SER A 59 -4.49 -10.61 13.12
CA SER A 59 -4.90 -9.60 14.11
C SER A 59 -3.84 -9.47 15.20
N ARG A 60 -3.16 -8.32 15.21
CA ARG A 60 -2.11 -8.05 16.20
C ARG A 60 -2.65 -7.96 17.61
N SER A 61 -3.84 -7.40 17.79
CA SER A 61 -4.44 -7.23 19.10
C SER A 61 -5.01 -8.51 19.67
N ARG A 62 -5.58 -9.37 18.82
CA ARG A 62 -6.20 -10.63 19.24
C ARG A 62 -5.28 -11.84 19.11
N GLN A 63 -4.15 -11.66 18.40
CA GLN A 63 -3.19 -12.74 18.14
C GLN A 63 -3.86 -13.95 17.49
N GLU A 64 -4.65 -13.68 16.45
CA GLU A 64 -5.36 -14.73 15.69
C GLU A 64 -5.53 -14.35 14.23
N TYR A 65 -5.79 -15.33 13.39
CA TYR A 65 -6.16 -15.10 11.99
C TYR A 65 -7.59 -14.60 11.89
N TRP A 66 -7.81 -13.70 10.96
CA TRP A 66 -9.11 -13.11 10.71
C TRP A 66 -9.38 -13.07 9.21
N ARG A 67 -10.28 -13.94 8.75
CA ARG A 67 -10.75 -13.91 7.37
C ARG A 67 -11.87 -12.90 7.26
N LYS A 68 -11.64 -11.87 6.44
CA LYS A 68 -12.57 -10.75 6.30
C LYS A 68 -13.94 -11.24 5.84
N GLY A 69 -14.97 -10.89 6.60
CA GLY A 69 -16.35 -11.19 6.27
C GLY A 69 -16.89 -12.50 6.85
N ASP A 70 -16.11 -13.28 7.58
CA ASP A 70 -16.59 -14.56 8.14
C ASP A 70 -17.75 -14.36 9.12
N THR A 71 -17.72 -13.28 9.89
CA THR A 71 -18.80 -12.97 10.85
C THR A 71 -19.81 -11.99 10.25
N SER A 72 -19.33 -10.95 9.59
CA SER A 72 -20.17 -9.86 9.11
C SER A 72 -20.84 -10.13 7.75
N GLY A 73 -20.33 -11.08 6.98
CA GLY A 73 -20.73 -11.29 5.59
C GLY A 73 -20.11 -10.29 4.61
N HIS A 74 -19.34 -9.31 5.10
CA HIS A 74 -18.69 -8.30 4.27
C HIS A 74 -17.34 -8.83 3.76
N VAL A 75 -17.42 -9.74 2.83
CA VAL A 75 -16.30 -10.47 2.25
C VAL A 75 -15.52 -9.60 1.28
N GLN A 76 -14.23 -9.83 1.20
CA GLN A 76 -13.36 -9.23 0.20
C GLN A 76 -12.79 -10.35 -0.69
N TRP A 77 -13.29 -10.42 -1.92
CA TRP A 77 -12.83 -11.39 -2.91
C TRP A 77 -11.58 -10.89 -3.59
N VAL A 78 -10.53 -11.69 -3.57
CA VAL A 78 -9.24 -11.31 -4.15
C VAL A 78 -9.33 -11.25 -5.67
N LYS A 79 -8.91 -10.12 -6.25
CA LYS A 79 -8.77 -9.92 -7.69
C LYS A 79 -7.31 -9.86 -8.13
N GLY A 80 -6.41 -9.51 -7.24
CA GLY A 80 -4.99 -9.49 -7.51
C GLY A 80 -4.21 -9.08 -6.28
N VAL A 81 -2.95 -9.45 -6.24
CA VAL A 81 -2.04 -9.08 -5.16
C VAL A 81 -0.73 -8.63 -5.79
N ARG A 82 -0.24 -7.48 -5.34
CA ARG A 82 1.04 -6.93 -5.76
C ARG A 82 1.91 -6.66 -4.55
N LEU A 83 3.19 -6.83 -4.74
CA LEU A 83 4.18 -6.50 -3.74
C LEU A 83 4.81 -5.15 -4.11
N ASP A 84 5.13 -4.33 -3.13
CA ASP A 84 5.81 -3.09 -3.41
C ASP A 84 7.30 -3.30 -3.70
N CYS A 85 8.04 -2.22 -4.01
CA CYS A 85 9.39 -2.33 -4.56
C CYS A 85 10.41 -2.96 -3.61
N ASP A 86 10.22 -2.83 -2.30
CA ASP A 86 11.14 -3.40 -1.30
C ASP A 86 10.53 -4.54 -0.48
N GLY A 87 9.31 -4.94 -0.80
CA GLY A 87 8.73 -6.16 -0.24
C GLY A 87 8.11 -6.02 1.14
N ASP A 88 7.92 -4.82 1.65
CA ASP A 88 7.36 -4.60 3.00
C ASP A 88 5.86 -4.31 3.02
N ALA A 89 5.24 -4.14 1.88
CA ALA A 89 3.81 -3.88 1.76
C ALA A 89 3.19 -4.61 0.58
N LEU A 90 1.97 -5.05 0.77
CA LEU A 90 1.15 -5.67 -0.26
C LEU A 90 0.03 -4.74 -0.67
N LEU A 91 -0.29 -4.71 -1.95
CA LEU A 91 -1.51 -4.11 -2.47
C LEU A 91 -2.44 -5.24 -2.89
N VAL A 92 -3.56 -5.37 -2.20
CA VAL A 92 -4.54 -6.42 -2.44
C VAL A 92 -5.75 -5.79 -3.11
N ALA A 93 -5.91 -6.04 -4.39
CA ALA A 93 -7.10 -5.63 -5.14
C ALA A 93 -8.23 -6.62 -4.87
N VAL A 94 -9.39 -6.11 -4.51
CA VAL A 94 -10.53 -6.94 -4.13
C VAL A 94 -11.82 -6.49 -4.78
N ASP A 95 -12.79 -7.39 -4.78
CA ASP A 95 -14.19 -7.06 -4.94
C ASP A 95 -14.83 -7.17 -3.55
N GLN A 96 -15.15 -6.02 -2.97
CA GLN A 96 -15.71 -5.96 -1.62
C GLN A 96 -17.22 -6.04 -1.62
N VAL A 97 -17.73 -6.89 -0.75
CA VAL A 97 -19.17 -6.96 -0.44
C VAL A 97 -19.40 -6.19 0.85
N GLY A 98 -20.25 -5.16 0.80
CA GLY A 98 -20.62 -4.39 1.98
C GLY A 98 -19.50 -3.45 2.45
N ALA A 99 -19.32 -3.39 3.75
CA ALA A 99 -18.42 -2.43 4.41
C ALA A 99 -17.08 -3.03 4.80
N ALA A 100 -16.01 -2.27 4.67
CA ALA A 100 -14.70 -2.66 5.19
C ALA A 100 -14.63 -2.48 6.72
N CYS A 101 -15.22 -1.40 7.21
CA CYS A 101 -15.10 -1.01 8.61
C CYS A 101 -16.18 -1.69 9.47
N HIS A 102 -15.81 -2.06 10.71
CA HIS A 102 -16.75 -2.61 11.68
C HIS A 102 -17.85 -1.61 12.08
N THR A 103 -17.61 -0.32 11.83
CA THR A 103 -18.62 0.73 12.05
C THR A 103 -19.69 0.80 10.97
N GLY A 104 -19.53 0.04 9.90
CA GLY A 104 -20.47 -0.02 8.78
C GLY A 104 -20.14 0.89 7.61
N THR A 105 -19.06 1.67 7.69
CA THR A 105 -18.64 2.50 6.54
C THR A 105 -17.95 1.66 5.48
N ARG A 106 -18.09 2.08 4.23
CA ARG A 106 -17.51 1.38 3.08
C ARG A 106 -16.00 1.25 3.19
N THR A 107 -15.33 2.31 3.63
CA THR A 107 -13.90 2.30 3.91
C THR A 107 -13.64 2.65 5.37
N CYS A 108 -12.54 2.16 5.92
CA CYS A 108 -12.13 2.51 7.28
C CYS A 108 -11.76 3.99 7.40
N PHE A 109 -11.37 4.62 6.31
CA PHE A 109 -10.95 6.01 6.29
C PHE A 109 -12.11 7.00 6.36
N GLU A 110 -13.32 6.57 6.03
CA GLU A 110 -14.53 7.37 6.25
C GLU A 110 -14.85 7.46 7.74
N ALA A 111 -14.68 6.38 8.48
CA ALA A 111 -14.97 6.35 9.91
C ALA A 111 -14.02 7.19 10.73
N GLY A 112 -12.74 7.20 10.35
CA GLY A 112 -11.72 8.01 11.03
C GLY A 112 -11.82 9.49 10.70
N GLY A 113 -12.29 9.81 9.51
CA GLY A 113 -12.43 11.18 9.03
C GLY A 113 -11.11 11.85 8.71
N PRO A 114 -11.16 13.11 8.26
CA PRO A 114 -9.97 13.84 7.84
C PRO A 114 -9.14 14.30 9.02
N VAL A 115 -7.84 14.41 8.76
CA VAL A 115 -6.89 15.04 9.67
C VAL A 115 -6.49 16.39 9.07
N PRO A 116 -6.45 17.47 9.86
CA PRO A 116 -6.02 18.77 9.32
C PRO A 116 -4.64 18.70 8.71
N ALA A 117 -4.52 19.21 7.50
CA ALA A 117 -3.25 19.25 6.78
C ALA A 117 -3.18 20.47 5.91
N VAL A 118 -1.97 20.98 5.71
CA VAL A 118 -1.73 22.03 4.72
C VAL A 118 -1.85 21.41 3.34
N VAL A 119 -2.68 22.00 2.50
CA VAL A 119 -2.83 21.55 1.12
C VAL A 119 -1.68 22.12 0.30
N GLY A 120 -0.91 21.23 -0.32
CA GLY A 120 0.16 21.61 -1.21
C GLY A 120 -0.33 21.70 -2.64
N ASP A 121 0.06 22.75 -3.33
CA ASP A 121 -0.22 22.91 -4.75
C ASP A 121 1.03 22.63 -5.57
N ARG A 122 0.87 21.84 -6.61
CA ARG A 122 1.97 21.58 -7.53
C ARG A 122 2.28 22.86 -8.32
N PRO A 123 3.53 23.31 -8.32
CA PRO A 123 3.90 24.47 -9.14
C PRO A 123 3.64 24.20 -10.62
N ASP A 124 3.32 25.29 -11.35
CA ASP A 124 3.22 25.21 -12.80
C ASP A 124 4.59 24.82 -13.37
N PRO A 125 4.66 23.84 -14.27
CA PRO A 125 5.91 23.41 -14.87
C PRO A 125 6.71 24.55 -15.50
N ALA A 126 6.03 25.54 -16.09
CA ALA A 126 6.69 26.69 -16.68
C ALA A 126 7.34 27.56 -15.62
N THR A 127 6.68 27.78 -14.49
CA THR A 127 7.20 28.54 -13.36
C THR A 127 8.39 27.84 -12.74
N ASP A 128 8.30 26.53 -12.65
CA ASP A 128 9.36 25.72 -12.07
C ASP A 128 10.63 25.80 -12.89
N LEU A 129 10.51 25.73 -14.19
CA LEU A 129 11.64 25.89 -15.10
C LEU A 129 12.28 27.27 -14.99
N THR A 130 11.47 28.29 -14.85
CA THR A 130 11.95 29.65 -14.69
C THR A 130 12.75 29.80 -13.40
N THR A 131 12.29 29.21 -12.34
CA THR A 131 12.99 29.24 -11.06
C THR A 131 14.35 28.58 -11.17
N ASN A 132 14.39 27.45 -11.82
CA ASN A 132 15.64 26.75 -12.02
C ASN A 132 16.62 27.54 -12.87
N ALA A 133 16.12 28.16 -13.91
CA ALA A 133 16.96 28.99 -14.78
C ALA A 133 17.51 30.21 -14.02
N THR A 134 16.75 30.73 -13.10
CA THR A 134 17.18 31.86 -12.31
C THR A 134 18.29 31.46 -11.35
N THR A 135 18.25 30.25 -10.87
CA THR A 135 19.25 29.78 -9.93
C THR A 135 20.56 29.47 -10.59
N ASN A 136 20.51 28.93 -11.77
CA ASN A 136 21.70 28.54 -12.49
C ASN A 136 22.67 29.67 -12.81
N PRO A 137 22.22 30.82 -13.25
CA PRO A 137 23.11 31.88 -13.60
C PRO A 137 24.04 32.30 -12.50
N THR A 138 23.66 32.04 -11.31
CA THR A 138 24.47 32.42 -10.17
C THR A 138 25.81 31.71 -10.17
N THR A 139 25.82 30.54 -10.67
CA THR A 139 27.02 29.71 -10.68
C THR A 139 27.91 30.05 -11.86
N ASP A 140 27.32 30.47 -12.89
CA ASP A 140 28.02 30.67 -14.16
C ASP A 140 29.07 31.76 -14.15
N PRO A 141 28.87 32.82 -13.45
CA PRO A 141 29.83 33.88 -13.49
C PRO A 141 31.23 33.43 -13.22
N THR A 142 31.34 32.40 -12.55
CA THR A 142 32.62 31.86 -12.19
C THR A 142 33.35 31.25 -13.34
N ALA A 143 32.65 30.54 -14.10
CA ALA A 143 33.22 29.78 -15.16
C ALA A 143 33.90 30.66 -16.23
N PRO A 144 33.23 31.65 -16.68
CA PRO A 144 33.84 32.49 -17.71
C PRO A 144 35.07 33.21 -17.21
N ALA A 145 35.04 33.51 -15.99
CA ALA A 145 36.18 34.22 -15.44
C ALA A 145 37.46 33.45 -15.60
N GLY A 146 37.35 32.18 -15.58
CA GLY A 146 38.54 31.37 -15.73
C GLY A 146 38.93 31.13 -17.18
N GLY A 147 38.04 31.40 -18.07
CA GLY A 147 38.23 31.01 -19.43
C GLY A 147 39.42 31.62 -20.12
N PRO A 148 39.46 32.82 -20.27
CA PRO A 148 40.49 33.41 -21.05
C PRO A 148 41.74 33.55 -20.29
N ALA A 149 42.64 32.97 -20.74
CA ALA A 149 43.95 33.24 -20.20
C ALA A 149 44.83 33.67 -21.31
#